data_e0a3851def22fad88e591c0b0449bb64
#
_entry.id   e0a3851def22fad88e591c0b0449bb64
#
_cell.length_a   1.000
_cell.length_b   1.000
_cell.length_c   1.000
_cell.angle_alpha   90.00
_cell.angle_beta   90.00
_cell.angle_gamma   90.00
#
_symmetry.space_group_name_H-M   'P 1'
#
loop_
_entity.id
_entity.type
_entity.pdbx_description
1 polymer ?
#
loop_
_entity_poly.entity_id
_entity_poly.type
_entity_poly.pdbx_seq_one_letter_code
_entity_poly.pdbx_strand_id
1 'polypeptide(L)'
;FSADHGPSHLLRGKLTSGEFGLRVPFIVRWPGQVRKPGTRSKELVSFVDLYPTFVDAAGLEIPEHLPGYSILPVLKGDESPRQYLYSGFVAHTTGLHQYWPSRTVTDGRWKLIQHVLGDGKWSRYPEKNKAVFSLNKQIESMPESALAWQLRKRCEVPPEFELYDLEKDPHEHHNLFGMSEYAEIEKRLDNRLRNWRRQVSDPFLDEIFVNRFNGVYRKNYKLWLSRGGSKMKDKDVLDFSEFIPDWDPAPYLGKKDQ
;
A
#
# COMPACT_ATOMS: atom_id res chain seq x y z
N PHE A 1 -4.72 19.79 6.35
CA PHE A 1 -3.37 19.31 6.68
C PHE A 1 -3.30 17.80 6.54
N SER A 2 -2.25 17.31 5.91
CA SER A 2 -1.95 15.89 5.79
C SER A 2 -0.44 15.67 5.67
N ALA A 3 -0.02 14.40 5.70
CA ALA A 3 1.30 13.95 5.28
C ALA A 3 1.15 13.11 4.02
N ASP A 4 2.17 13.02 3.19
CA ASP A 4 2.19 12.23 1.95
C ASP A 4 2.32 10.72 2.21
N HIS A 5 3.00 10.35 3.29
CA HIS A 5 3.20 8.98 3.75
C HIS A 5 3.54 8.93 5.25
N GLY A 6 3.54 7.74 5.81
CA GLY A 6 3.98 7.53 7.19
C GLY A 6 5.50 7.61 7.38
N PRO A 7 6.00 7.41 8.61
CA PRO A 7 7.40 7.59 8.95
C PRO A 7 8.32 6.60 8.22
N SER A 8 9.48 7.09 7.77
CA SER A 8 10.44 6.32 6.98
C SER A 8 11.36 5.40 7.81
N HIS A 9 11.39 5.59 9.12
CA HIS A 9 12.29 4.87 10.02
C HIS A 9 11.63 3.69 10.76
N LEU A 10 10.34 3.44 10.52
CA LEU A 10 9.63 2.30 11.09
C LEU A 10 9.61 1.12 10.11
N LEU A 11 9.65 -0.10 10.67
CA LEU A 11 9.67 -1.34 9.88
C LEU A 11 8.48 -1.48 8.92
N ARG A 12 7.30 -1.03 9.31
CA ARG A 12 6.08 -1.07 8.51
C ARG A 12 5.60 0.34 8.10
N GLY A 13 6.52 1.31 8.06
CA GLY A 13 6.27 2.69 7.66
C GLY A 13 6.31 2.91 6.15
N LYS A 14 6.93 4.01 5.73
CA LYS A 14 7.08 4.37 4.30
C LYS A 14 7.53 3.17 3.45
N LEU A 15 6.97 3.03 2.25
CA LEU A 15 7.25 1.96 1.28
C LEU A 15 6.66 0.59 1.65
N THR A 16 5.73 0.56 2.59
CA THR A 16 5.03 -0.67 2.95
C THR A 16 3.53 -0.48 2.85
N SER A 17 2.80 -1.58 2.79
CA SER A 17 1.34 -1.62 2.85
C SER A 17 0.81 -1.72 4.29
N GLY A 18 1.67 -1.56 5.30
CA GLY A 18 1.28 -1.50 6.70
C GLY A 18 0.60 -0.19 7.09
N GLU A 19 -0.13 -0.18 8.22
CA GLU A 19 -0.83 1.02 8.72
C GLU A 19 0.12 2.20 8.94
N PHE A 20 1.32 1.96 9.45
CA PHE A 20 2.32 3.02 9.60
C PHE A 20 2.80 3.61 8.26
N GLY A 21 2.62 2.90 7.14
CA GLY A 21 2.94 3.40 5.80
C GLY A 21 1.79 4.14 5.13
N LEU A 22 0.57 3.65 5.32
CA LEU A 22 -0.62 4.10 4.58
C LEU A 22 -1.46 5.10 5.36
N ARG A 23 -1.62 4.90 6.67
CA ARG A 23 -2.46 5.74 7.50
C ARG A 23 -1.71 7.00 7.91
N VAL A 24 -2.13 8.13 7.36
CA VAL A 24 -1.54 9.45 7.62
C VAL A 24 -2.55 10.35 8.32
N PRO A 25 -2.10 11.39 9.06
CA PRO A 25 -3.02 12.41 9.56
C PRO A 25 -3.75 13.08 8.40
N PHE A 26 -5.06 13.28 8.55
CA PHE A 26 -5.88 14.00 7.61
C PHE A 26 -6.80 14.94 8.39
N ILE A 27 -6.53 16.24 8.32
CA ILE A 27 -7.21 17.25 9.12
C ILE A 27 -7.83 18.29 8.18
N VAL A 28 -9.12 18.46 8.26
CA VAL A 28 -9.87 19.45 7.50
C VAL A 28 -10.37 20.57 8.42
N ARG A 29 -10.07 21.80 8.05
CA ARG A 29 -10.63 22.99 8.68
C ARG A 29 -11.39 23.78 7.62
N TRP A 30 -12.71 23.85 7.75
CA TRP A 30 -13.57 24.59 6.84
C TRP A 30 -14.73 25.21 7.62
N PRO A 31 -14.56 26.46 8.12
CA PRO A 31 -15.59 27.13 8.90
C PRO A 31 -16.91 27.23 8.14
N GLY A 32 -18.01 26.92 8.81
CA GLY A 32 -19.35 26.95 8.23
C GLY A 32 -19.74 25.73 7.38
N GLN A 33 -18.80 24.87 6.99
CA GLN A 33 -19.07 23.67 6.19
C GLN A 33 -18.94 22.39 7.00
N VAL A 34 -17.96 22.31 7.91
CA VAL A 34 -17.81 21.15 8.79
C VAL A 34 -18.88 21.18 9.85
N ARG A 35 -19.78 20.18 9.86
CA ARG A 35 -20.96 20.15 10.74
C ARG A 35 -20.61 20.08 12.23
N LYS A 36 -19.59 19.31 12.59
CA LYS A 36 -19.14 19.12 13.97
C LYS A 36 -17.64 19.40 14.08
N PRO A 37 -17.22 20.67 14.20
CA PRO A 37 -15.80 20.99 14.37
C PRO A 37 -15.20 20.33 15.63
N GLY A 38 -13.92 19.96 15.57
CA GLY A 38 -13.21 19.34 16.70
C GLY A 38 -13.50 17.84 16.90
N THR A 39 -14.26 17.21 16.00
CA THR A 39 -14.52 15.76 16.05
C THR A 39 -13.54 14.97 15.20
N ARG A 40 -13.51 13.63 15.43
CA ARG A 40 -12.81 12.66 14.58
C ARG A 40 -13.84 11.80 13.87
N SER A 41 -13.67 11.61 12.57
CA SER A 41 -14.44 10.64 11.78
C SER A 41 -13.68 9.32 11.67
N LYS A 42 -14.42 8.21 11.62
CA LYS A 42 -13.89 6.86 11.31
C LYS A 42 -14.14 6.48 9.85
N GLU A 43 -14.74 7.37 9.07
CA GLU A 43 -15.04 7.12 7.68
C GLU A 43 -13.78 6.87 6.86
N LEU A 44 -13.89 5.95 5.90
CA LEU A 44 -12.81 5.61 4.99
C LEU A 44 -12.63 6.73 3.96
N VAL A 45 -11.49 7.40 4.00
CA VAL A 45 -11.11 8.46 3.05
C VAL A 45 -9.73 8.20 2.50
N SER A 46 -9.47 8.65 1.29
CA SER A 46 -8.20 8.46 0.59
C SER A 46 -7.80 9.73 -0.15
N PHE A 47 -6.53 9.86 -0.52
CA PHE A 47 -6.07 11.03 -1.30
C PHE A 47 -6.67 11.11 -2.71
N VAL A 48 -7.12 9.99 -3.26
CA VAL A 48 -7.88 10.01 -4.53
C VAL A 48 -9.19 10.78 -4.42
N ASP A 49 -9.67 11.01 -3.20
CA ASP A 49 -10.90 11.74 -2.90
C ASP A 49 -10.70 13.27 -2.89
N LEU A 50 -9.45 13.74 -2.84
CA LEU A 50 -9.18 15.18 -2.78
C LEU A 50 -9.64 15.92 -4.03
N TYR A 51 -9.31 15.40 -5.21
CA TYR A 51 -9.67 16.06 -6.46
C TYR A 51 -11.18 16.15 -6.65
N PRO A 52 -11.98 15.06 -6.57
CA PRO A 52 -13.43 15.15 -6.64
C PRO A 52 -14.02 16.03 -5.54
N THR A 53 -13.42 16.09 -4.35
CA THR A 53 -13.86 16.98 -3.28
C THR A 53 -13.67 18.47 -3.64
N PHE A 54 -12.55 18.82 -4.26
CA PHE A 54 -12.31 20.21 -4.69
C PHE A 54 -13.23 20.63 -5.83
N VAL A 55 -13.51 19.73 -6.77
CA VAL A 55 -14.45 19.96 -7.86
C VAL A 55 -15.85 20.20 -7.30
N ASP A 56 -16.31 19.35 -6.39
CA ASP A 56 -17.62 19.47 -5.70
C ASP A 56 -17.70 20.76 -4.85
N ALA A 57 -16.62 21.08 -4.13
CA ALA A 57 -16.54 22.30 -3.33
C ALA A 57 -16.61 23.58 -4.17
N ALA A 58 -16.16 23.51 -5.41
CA ALA A 58 -16.28 24.61 -6.38
C ALA A 58 -17.67 24.68 -7.05
N GLY A 59 -18.59 23.77 -6.71
CA GLY A 59 -19.92 23.68 -7.33
C GLY A 59 -19.89 23.19 -8.78
N LEU A 60 -18.82 22.48 -9.17
CA LEU A 60 -18.66 21.92 -10.50
C LEU A 60 -19.07 20.44 -10.54
N GLU A 61 -19.41 19.95 -11.72
CA GLU A 61 -19.71 18.54 -11.93
C GLU A 61 -18.45 17.69 -11.80
N ILE A 62 -18.53 16.62 -10.98
CA ILE A 62 -17.42 15.70 -10.78
C ILE A 62 -17.30 14.79 -12.01
N PRO A 63 -16.16 14.77 -12.71
CA PRO A 63 -15.95 13.86 -13.83
C PRO A 63 -16.14 12.38 -13.45
N GLU A 64 -16.94 11.64 -14.22
CA GLU A 64 -17.28 10.24 -13.93
C GLU A 64 -16.09 9.29 -13.88
N HIS A 65 -15.01 9.61 -14.61
CA HIS A 65 -13.81 8.79 -14.68
C HIS A 65 -12.91 8.85 -13.45
N LEU A 66 -13.20 9.73 -12.48
CA LEU A 66 -12.38 9.84 -11.26
C LEU A 66 -12.60 8.64 -10.34
N PRO A 67 -11.52 8.02 -9.82
CA PRO A 67 -11.62 6.85 -8.94
C PRO A 67 -12.04 7.20 -7.51
N GLY A 68 -11.99 8.49 -7.12
CA GLY A 68 -12.33 8.99 -5.79
C GLY A 68 -13.79 9.45 -5.67
N TYR A 69 -14.17 9.77 -4.45
CA TYR A 69 -15.46 10.34 -4.10
C TYR A 69 -15.29 11.69 -3.41
N SER A 70 -16.26 12.61 -3.58
CA SER A 70 -16.27 13.81 -2.73
C SER A 70 -16.48 13.43 -1.27
N ILE A 71 -15.65 13.96 -0.38
CA ILE A 71 -15.82 13.84 1.07
C ILE A 71 -16.66 14.96 1.67
N LEU A 72 -17.25 15.86 0.87
CA LEU A 72 -18.12 16.91 1.38
C LEU A 72 -19.31 16.35 2.19
N PRO A 73 -19.98 15.26 1.78
CA PRO A 73 -21.01 14.63 2.59
C PRO A 73 -20.48 14.21 3.97
N VAL A 74 -19.29 13.59 4.03
CA VAL A 74 -18.65 13.20 5.30
C VAL A 74 -18.37 14.41 6.19
N LEU A 75 -17.88 15.51 5.62
CA LEU A 75 -17.66 16.76 6.37
C LEU A 75 -18.97 17.36 6.90
N LYS A 76 -20.08 17.14 6.21
CA LYS A 76 -21.42 17.53 6.63
C LYS A 76 -22.04 16.55 7.63
N GLY A 77 -21.37 15.43 7.91
CA GLY A 77 -21.77 14.45 8.92
C GLY A 77 -22.58 13.26 8.38
N ASP A 78 -22.57 13.06 7.08
CA ASP A 78 -23.11 11.87 6.42
C ASP A 78 -22.06 10.74 6.42
N GLU A 79 -22.50 9.52 6.13
CA GLU A 79 -21.60 8.37 5.98
C GLU A 79 -20.82 8.45 4.66
N SER A 80 -19.63 7.86 4.64
CA SER A 80 -18.86 7.68 3.41
C SER A 80 -19.59 6.70 2.47
N PRO A 81 -19.66 6.98 1.16
CA PRO A 81 -20.13 5.99 0.19
C PRO A 81 -19.18 4.79 0.07
N ARG A 82 -18.01 4.87 0.64
CA ARG A 82 -16.95 3.88 0.53
C ARG A 82 -17.06 2.84 1.63
N GLN A 83 -17.32 1.60 1.25
CA GLN A 83 -17.30 0.44 2.17
C GLN A 83 -15.93 -0.21 2.29
N TYR A 84 -15.09 -0.10 1.25
CA TYR A 84 -13.76 -0.68 1.20
C TYR A 84 -12.76 0.34 0.65
N LEU A 85 -11.56 0.32 1.21
CA LEU A 85 -10.44 1.09 0.71
C LEU A 85 -9.37 0.13 0.18
N TYR A 86 -8.91 0.40 -1.03
CA TYR A 86 -7.87 -0.38 -1.69
C TYR A 86 -6.60 0.43 -1.82
N SER A 87 -5.46 -0.23 -1.74
CA SER A 87 -4.19 0.38 -2.05
C SER A 87 -3.21 -0.61 -2.67
N GLY A 88 -2.20 -0.10 -3.33
CA GLY A 88 -1.14 -0.90 -3.90
C GLY A 88 0.21 -0.21 -3.77
N PHE A 89 1.24 -1.01 -3.64
CA PHE A 89 2.63 -0.59 -3.72
C PHE A 89 3.35 -1.49 -4.73
N VAL A 90 4.28 -0.94 -5.49
CA VAL A 90 5.13 -1.71 -6.41
C VAL A 90 6.58 -1.44 -6.09
N ALA A 91 7.01 -0.20 -6.25
CA ALA A 91 8.38 0.23 -6.05
C ALA A 91 8.42 1.72 -5.73
N HIS A 92 9.53 2.16 -5.16
CA HIS A 92 9.82 3.57 -4.92
C HIS A 92 11.13 3.93 -5.63
N THR A 93 11.07 4.85 -6.57
CA THR A 93 12.21 5.30 -7.37
C THR A 93 12.94 4.15 -8.11
N THR A 94 14.06 4.44 -8.73
CA THR A 94 14.94 3.47 -9.38
C THR A 94 15.79 2.65 -8.41
N GLY A 95 15.71 2.92 -7.12
CA GLY A 95 16.41 2.21 -6.06
C GLY A 95 15.78 0.84 -5.81
N LEU A 96 16.38 -0.18 -6.32
CA LEU A 96 15.91 -1.56 -6.41
C LEU A 96 15.68 -2.29 -5.07
N HIS A 97 16.21 -1.75 -3.98
CA HIS A 97 15.98 -2.23 -2.62
C HIS A 97 14.58 -1.89 -2.09
N GLN A 98 13.75 -1.19 -2.87
CA GLN A 98 12.43 -0.69 -2.49
C GLN A 98 11.32 -1.27 -3.39
N TYR A 99 11.58 -2.39 -4.05
CA TYR A 99 10.63 -3.11 -4.86
C TYR A 99 10.01 -4.27 -4.08
N TRP A 100 8.71 -4.17 -3.81
CA TRP A 100 7.95 -5.25 -3.19
C TRP A 100 6.46 -5.10 -3.52
N PRO A 101 5.99 -5.61 -4.66
CA PRO A 101 4.62 -5.43 -5.07
C PRO A 101 3.64 -6.04 -4.06
N SER A 102 2.73 -5.22 -3.59
CA SER A 102 1.68 -5.60 -2.65
C SER A 102 0.37 -4.90 -2.97
N ARG A 103 -0.74 -5.48 -2.53
CA ARG A 103 -2.10 -4.98 -2.67
C ARG A 103 -2.81 -5.11 -1.34
N THR A 104 -3.67 -4.15 -1.02
CA THR A 104 -4.45 -4.20 0.22
C THR A 104 -5.91 -3.92 -0.01
N VAL A 105 -6.73 -4.44 0.87
CA VAL A 105 -8.13 -4.05 1.05
C VAL A 105 -8.42 -3.93 2.55
N THR A 106 -9.20 -2.92 2.92
CA THR A 106 -9.72 -2.76 4.28
C THR A 106 -11.16 -2.27 4.26
N ASP A 107 -11.95 -2.70 5.24
CA ASP A 107 -13.28 -2.18 5.57
C ASP A 107 -13.24 -1.22 6.77
N GLY A 108 -12.03 -0.80 7.18
CA GLY A 108 -11.81 0.07 8.33
C GLY A 108 -11.50 -0.68 9.62
N ARG A 109 -12.00 -1.91 9.79
CA ARG A 109 -11.65 -2.80 10.88
C ARG A 109 -10.71 -3.92 10.42
N TRP A 110 -11.12 -4.66 9.41
CA TRP A 110 -10.34 -5.78 8.87
C TRP A 110 -9.48 -5.32 7.71
N LYS A 111 -8.24 -5.77 7.67
CA LYS A 111 -7.32 -5.47 6.59
C LYS A 111 -6.62 -6.72 6.10
N LEU A 112 -6.70 -6.94 4.79
CA LEU A 112 -5.96 -7.98 4.09
C LEU A 112 -4.86 -7.33 3.25
N ILE A 113 -3.64 -7.87 3.36
CA ILE A 113 -2.49 -7.49 2.53
C ILE A 113 -2.10 -8.72 1.72
N GLN A 114 -2.00 -8.59 0.41
CA GLN A 114 -1.39 -9.59 -0.47
C GLN A 114 -0.02 -9.10 -0.93
N HIS A 115 1.00 -9.90 -0.68
CA HIS A 115 2.35 -9.72 -1.20
C HIS A 115 2.52 -10.60 -2.44
N VAL A 116 2.63 -10.00 -3.61
CA VAL A 116 2.70 -10.73 -4.90
C VAL A 116 3.91 -11.65 -4.98
N LEU A 117 5.00 -11.33 -4.27
CA LEU A 117 6.22 -12.13 -4.18
C LEU A 117 6.35 -12.86 -2.84
N GLY A 118 5.26 -13.03 -2.11
CA GLY A 118 5.23 -13.59 -0.75
C GLY A 118 5.25 -15.12 -0.69
N ASP A 119 5.79 -15.78 -1.71
CA ASP A 119 5.89 -17.26 -1.80
C ASP A 119 7.06 -17.85 -0.99
N GLY A 120 7.73 -17.04 -0.18
CA GLY A 120 8.89 -17.44 0.63
C GLY A 120 10.21 -17.58 -0.13
N LYS A 121 10.20 -17.51 -1.47
CA LYS A 121 11.42 -17.62 -2.30
C LYS A 121 12.22 -16.32 -2.34
N TRP A 122 11.61 -15.21 -1.96
CA TRP A 122 12.16 -13.90 -2.13
C TRP A 122 12.24 -13.14 -0.81
N SER A 123 13.36 -12.45 -0.60
CA SER A 123 13.48 -11.47 0.48
C SER A 123 13.24 -10.06 -0.06
N ARG A 124 12.47 -9.28 0.68
CA ARG A 124 12.29 -7.85 0.41
C ARG A 124 13.61 -7.09 0.51
N TYR A 125 14.50 -7.57 1.39
CA TYR A 125 15.81 -6.97 1.63
C TYR A 125 16.90 -8.02 1.37
N PRO A 126 17.22 -8.31 0.10
CA PRO A 126 18.12 -9.41 -0.27
C PRO A 126 19.56 -9.23 0.22
N GLU A 127 19.90 -8.05 0.71
CA GLU A 127 21.19 -7.76 1.31
C GLU A 127 21.04 -6.90 2.56
N LYS A 128 22.03 -6.99 3.44
CA LYS A 128 22.13 -6.19 4.69
C LYS A 128 22.22 -4.69 4.36
N ASN A 129 21.10 -4.11 3.98
CA ASN A 129 21.02 -2.67 3.73
C ASN A 129 21.18 -1.91 5.04
N LYS A 130 22.38 -1.44 5.29
CA LYS A 130 22.79 -0.74 6.51
C LYS A 130 22.02 0.58 6.74
N ALA A 131 21.44 1.15 5.68
CA ALA A 131 20.87 2.51 5.74
C ALA A 131 19.47 2.56 6.36
N VAL A 132 18.68 1.50 6.27
CA VAL A 132 17.29 1.48 6.79
C VAL A 132 17.27 1.14 8.30
N PHE A 133 18.40 0.73 8.92
CA PHE A 133 18.33 -0.07 10.13
C PHE A 133 19.43 0.23 11.16
N SER A 134 19.51 1.45 11.66
CA SER A 134 20.27 1.68 12.90
C SER A 134 19.71 0.88 14.10
N LEU A 135 18.40 0.58 14.09
CA LEU A 135 17.73 -0.31 15.04
C LEU A 135 18.03 -1.80 14.83
N ASN A 136 18.56 -2.17 13.66
CA ASN A 136 18.72 -3.58 13.28
C ASN A 136 19.68 -4.36 14.19
N LYS A 137 20.79 -3.76 14.57
CA LYS A 137 21.75 -4.44 15.45
C LYS A 137 21.14 -4.80 16.81
N GLN A 138 20.29 -3.93 17.35
CA GLN A 138 19.61 -4.20 18.61
C GLN A 138 18.58 -5.31 18.45
N ILE A 139 17.79 -5.27 17.37
CA ILE A 139 16.79 -6.32 17.08
C ILE A 139 17.47 -7.66 16.76
N GLU A 140 18.60 -7.66 16.04
CA GLU A 140 19.39 -8.86 15.73
C GLU A 140 19.95 -9.56 16.97
N SER A 141 20.19 -8.83 18.02
CA SER A 141 20.64 -9.38 19.31
C SER A 141 19.50 -9.88 20.22
N MET A 142 18.23 -9.63 19.82
CA MET A 142 17.09 -10.10 20.59
C MET A 142 16.83 -11.60 20.34
N PRO A 143 16.22 -12.31 21.30
CA PRO A 143 15.79 -13.69 21.09
C PRO A 143 14.71 -13.74 20.00
N GLU A 144 14.64 -14.85 19.24
CA GLU A 144 13.67 -15.06 18.16
C GLU A 144 12.20 -14.99 18.62
N SER A 145 11.96 -15.25 19.90
CA SER A 145 10.65 -15.09 20.54
C SER A 145 10.23 -13.64 20.75
N ALA A 146 11.16 -12.68 20.63
CA ALA A 146 10.83 -11.27 20.81
C ALA A 146 9.96 -10.76 19.64
N LEU A 147 8.90 -10.05 19.96
CA LEU A 147 7.98 -9.49 18.95
C LEU A 147 8.72 -8.64 17.90
N ALA A 148 9.67 -7.80 18.32
CA ALA A 148 10.44 -6.97 17.38
C ALA A 148 11.25 -7.81 16.38
N TRP A 149 11.83 -8.94 16.82
CA TRP A 149 12.55 -9.87 15.95
C TRP A 149 11.59 -10.53 14.95
N GLN A 150 10.42 -11.02 15.40
CA GLN A 150 9.41 -11.64 14.56
C GLN A 150 8.84 -10.67 13.51
N LEU A 151 8.52 -9.44 13.94
CA LEU A 151 8.06 -8.38 13.03
C LEU A 151 9.11 -8.05 11.96
N ARG A 152 10.37 -7.95 12.35
CA ARG A 152 11.46 -7.73 11.41
C ARG A 152 11.56 -8.86 10.40
N LYS A 153 11.55 -10.13 10.84
CA LYS A 153 11.62 -11.28 9.94
C LYS A 153 10.45 -11.31 8.96
N ARG A 154 9.25 -11.03 9.43
CA ARG A 154 8.07 -10.89 8.56
C ARG A 154 8.22 -9.76 7.55
N CYS A 155 8.87 -8.64 7.91
CA CYS A 155 9.17 -7.58 6.96
C CYS A 155 10.26 -7.96 5.94
N GLU A 156 11.22 -8.80 6.31
CA GLU A 156 12.29 -9.29 5.41
C GLU A 156 11.75 -10.30 4.40
N VAL A 157 10.93 -11.25 4.87
CA VAL A 157 10.32 -12.32 4.07
C VAL A 157 8.82 -12.31 4.37
N PRO A 158 8.06 -11.35 3.80
CA PRO A 158 6.63 -11.31 4.01
C PRO A 158 5.96 -12.57 3.48
N PRO A 159 4.96 -13.13 4.19
CA PRO A 159 4.13 -14.20 3.66
C PRO A 159 3.30 -13.69 2.48
N GLU A 160 2.67 -14.60 1.74
CA GLU A 160 1.78 -14.21 0.63
C GLU A 160 0.61 -13.34 1.11
N PHE A 161 0.03 -13.70 2.25
CA PHE A 161 -1.09 -12.95 2.83
C PHE A 161 -0.85 -12.60 4.30
N GLU A 162 -1.35 -11.42 4.67
CA GLU A 162 -1.47 -10.97 6.05
C GLU A 162 -2.89 -10.47 6.30
N LEU A 163 -3.51 -10.89 7.41
CA LEU A 163 -4.83 -10.43 7.86
C LEU A 163 -4.72 -9.82 9.25
N TYR A 164 -5.38 -8.67 9.46
CA TYR A 164 -5.36 -7.93 10.73
C TYR A 164 -6.74 -7.45 11.15
N ASP A 165 -7.02 -7.51 12.46
CA ASP A 165 -8.13 -6.78 13.11
C ASP A 165 -7.57 -5.46 13.66
N LEU A 166 -7.73 -4.38 12.92
CA LEU A 166 -7.17 -3.07 13.27
C LEU A 166 -7.81 -2.43 14.51
N GLU A 167 -8.97 -2.92 14.98
CA GLU A 167 -9.55 -2.49 16.24
C GLU A 167 -8.81 -3.09 17.44
N LYS A 168 -8.37 -4.35 17.33
CA LYS A 168 -7.64 -5.05 18.39
C LYS A 168 -6.13 -4.93 18.26
N ASP A 169 -5.63 -4.84 17.03
CA ASP A 169 -4.22 -4.78 16.68
C ASP A 169 -3.93 -3.65 15.66
N PRO A 170 -4.04 -2.38 16.07
CA PRO A 170 -3.86 -1.23 15.18
C PRO A 170 -2.43 -1.08 14.65
N HIS A 171 -1.49 -1.86 15.15
CA HIS A 171 -0.08 -1.85 14.75
C HIS A 171 0.32 -3.08 13.94
N GLU A 172 -0.63 -3.96 13.61
CA GLU A 172 -0.42 -5.13 12.74
C GLU A 172 0.68 -6.06 13.27
N HIS A 173 0.67 -6.34 14.58
CA HIS A 173 1.66 -7.20 15.21
C HIS A 173 1.41 -8.69 14.93
N HIS A 174 0.14 -9.11 14.86
CA HIS A 174 -0.25 -10.51 14.80
C HIS A 174 -0.98 -10.80 13.49
N ASN A 175 -0.34 -11.56 12.60
CA ASN A 175 -0.98 -12.01 11.37
C ASN A 175 -1.99 -13.12 11.70
N LEU A 176 -3.26 -12.88 11.38
CA LEU A 176 -4.38 -13.79 11.63
C LEU A 176 -4.70 -14.69 10.43
N PHE A 177 -4.02 -14.48 9.28
CA PHE A 177 -4.28 -15.23 8.06
C PHE A 177 -3.98 -16.71 8.22
N GLY A 178 -4.88 -17.56 7.73
CA GLY A 178 -4.80 -19.03 7.83
C GLY A 178 -5.38 -19.61 9.13
N MET A 179 -5.85 -18.78 10.06
CA MET A 179 -6.53 -19.24 11.27
C MET A 179 -8.00 -19.52 10.97
N SER A 180 -8.49 -20.72 11.28
CA SER A 180 -9.85 -21.18 10.94
C SER A 180 -10.97 -20.25 11.45
N GLU A 181 -10.73 -19.60 12.57
CA GLU A 181 -11.65 -18.63 13.19
C GLU A 181 -11.93 -17.43 12.26
N TYR A 182 -11.00 -17.06 11.38
CA TYR A 182 -11.12 -15.89 10.50
C TYR A 182 -11.37 -16.24 9.02
N ALA A 183 -11.60 -17.52 8.69
CA ALA A 183 -11.72 -18.01 7.31
C ALA A 183 -12.79 -17.25 6.48
N GLU A 184 -13.94 -16.92 7.08
CA GLU A 184 -14.98 -16.17 6.37
C GLU A 184 -14.58 -14.71 6.09
N ILE A 185 -13.80 -14.11 6.99
CA ILE A 185 -13.27 -12.74 6.81
C ILE A 185 -12.21 -12.75 5.71
N GLU A 186 -11.31 -13.73 5.73
CA GLU A 186 -10.30 -13.92 4.68
C GLU A 186 -10.96 -14.05 3.32
N LYS A 187 -11.91 -14.96 3.18
CA LYS A 187 -12.64 -15.20 1.93
C LYS A 187 -13.36 -13.95 1.43
N ARG A 188 -14.01 -13.21 2.32
CA ARG A 188 -14.70 -11.96 1.99
C ARG A 188 -13.72 -10.91 1.45
N LEU A 189 -12.63 -10.67 2.16
CA LEU A 189 -11.65 -9.65 1.78
C LEU A 189 -10.84 -10.07 0.54
N ASP A 190 -10.45 -11.33 0.41
CA ASP A 190 -9.76 -11.85 -0.77
C ASP A 190 -10.62 -11.69 -2.03
N ASN A 191 -11.91 -12.03 -1.95
CA ASN A 191 -12.84 -11.83 -3.05
C ASN A 191 -12.94 -10.34 -3.45
N ARG A 192 -13.02 -9.43 -2.47
CA ARG A 192 -13.04 -7.98 -2.72
C ARG A 192 -11.75 -7.52 -3.38
N LEU A 193 -10.61 -7.95 -2.87
CA LEU A 193 -9.30 -7.59 -3.41
C LEU A 193 -9.11 -8.10 -4.84
N ARG A 194 -9.46 -9.36 -5.11
CA ARG A 194 -9.36 -9.96 -6.45
C ARG A 194 -10.27 -9.26 -7.45
N ASN A 195 -11.50 -8.93 -7.06
CA ASN A 195 -12.43 -8.21 -7.93
C ASN A 195 -11.90 -6.82 -8.26
N TRP A 196 -11.46 -6.05 -7.28
CA TRP A 196 -10.86 -4.75 -7.52
C TRP A 196 -9.63 -4.85 -8.44
N ARG A 197 -8.73 -5.81 -8.21
CA ARG A 197 -7.57 -6.03 -9.06
C ARG A 197 -7.94 -6.29 -10.52
N ARG A 198 -9.03 -7.04 -10.76
CA ARG A 198 -9.55 -7.27 -12.13
C ARG A 198 -10.17 -5.99 -12.71
N GLN A 199 -10.95 -5.25 -11.94
CA GLN A 199 -11.57 -3.99 -12.38
C GLN A 199 -10.53 -2.95 -12.82
N VAL A 200 -9.41 -2.85 -12.10
CA VAL A 200 -8.33 -1.93 -12.44
C VAL A 200 -7.31 -2.54 -13.41
N SER A 201 -7.59 -3.73 -13.96
CA SER A 201 -6.68 -4.45 -14.86
C SER A 201 -5.25 -4.55 -14.32
N ASP A 202 -5.12 -4.91 -13.01
CA ASP A 202 -3.82 -4.97 -12.33
C ASP A 202 -2.88 -5.95 -13.05
N PRO A 203 -1.76 -5.48 -13.65
CA PRO A 203 -0.88 -6.33 -14.42
C PRO A 203 -0.20 -7.42 -13.58
N PHE A 204 -0.13 -7.23 -12.26
CA PHE A 204 0.41 -8.24 -11.35
C PHE A 204 -0.55 -9.42 -11.08
N LEU A 205 -1.68 -9.51 -11.78
CA LEU A 205 -2.49 -10.73 -11.88
C LEU A 205 -1.91 -11.72 -12.88
N ASP A 206 -1.10 -11.25 -13.81
CA ASP A 206 -0.44 -12.09 -14.82
C ASP A 206 0.92 -12.56 -14.30
N GLU A 207 1.07 -13.87 -14.11
CA GLU A 207 2.30 -14.49 -13.65
C GLU A 207 3.48 -14.26 -14.61
N ILE A 208 3.23 -14.21 -15.91
CA ILE A 208 4.27 -13.92 -16.91
C ILE A 208 4.79 -12.50 -16.71
N PHE A 209 3.88 -11.55 -16.53
CA PHE A 209 4.24 -10.16 -16.22
C PHE A 209 5.04 -10.08 -14.92
N VAL A 210 4.56 -10.73 -13.84
CA VAL A 210 5.24 -10.74 -12.53
C VAL A 210 6.67 -11.25 -12.65
N ASN A 211 6.86 -12.40 -13.31
CA ASN A 211 8.17 -13.02 -13.47
C ASN A 211 9.13 -12.14 -14.30
N ARG A 212 8.65 -11.58 -15.40
CA ARG A 212 9.41 -10.69 -16.28
C ARG A 212 9.81 -9.41 -15.54
N PHE A 213 8.85 -8.74 -14.92
CA PHE A 213 9.07 -7.50 -14.17
C PHE A 213 10.03 -7.69 -12.98
N ASN A 214 9.86 -8.79 -12.22
CA ASN A 214 10.75 -9.16 -11.14
C ASN A 214 12.17 -9.45 -11.64
N GLY A 215 12.31 -10.14 -12.78
CA GLY A 215 13.62 -10.43 -13.41
C GLY A 215 14.41 -9.15 -13.72
N VAL A 216 13.75 -8.13 -14.25
CA VAL A 216 14.37 -6.84 -14.57
C VAL A 216 14.77 -6.07 -13.33
N TYR A 217 13.91 -5.98 -12.33
CA TYR A 217 14.26 -5.35 -11.06
C TYR A 217 15.48 -5.99 -10.42
N ARG A 218 15.59 -7.31 -10.44
CA ARG A 218 16.74 -8.04 -9.89
C ARG A 218 18.01 -7.83 -10.68
N LYS A 219 17.94 -7.80 -12.01
CA LYS A 219 19.09 -7.49 -12.89
C LYS A 219 19.65 -6.11 -12.56
N ASN A 220 18.78 -5.12 -12.44
CA ASN A 220 19.20 -3.75 -12.14
C ASN A 220 19.70 -3.57 -10.71
N TYR A 221 19.13 -4.28 -9.74
CA TYR A 221 19.65 -4.30 -8.38
C TYR A 221 21.09 -4.82 -8.33
N LYS A 222 21.38 -5.92 -9.02
CA LYS A 222 22.75 -6.44 -9.14
C LYS A 222 23.69 -5.43 -9.78
N LEU A 223 23.23 -4.73 -10.84
CA LEU A 223 24.00 -3.68 -11.49
C LEU A 223 24.27 -2.51 -10.54
N TRP A 224 23.27 -2.07 -9.79
CA TRP A 224 23.42 -1.00 -8.80
C TRP A 224 24.42 -1.37 -7.70
N LEU A 225 24.38 -2.58 -7.20
CA LEU A 225 25.35 -3.09 -6.22
C LEU A 225 26.77 -3.12 -6.78
N SER A 226 26.95 -3.62 -8.01
CA SER A 226 28.28 -3.69 -8.66
C SER A 226 28.93 -2.32 -8.87
N ARG A 227 28.12 -1.25 -8.84
CA ARG A 227 28.55 0.15 -8.97
C ARG A 227 28.66 0.90 -7.63
N GLY A 228 28.64 0.17 -6.51
CA GLY A 228 28.80 0.75 -5.18
C GLY A 228 27.57 1.46 -4.62
N GLY A 229 26.37 1.17 -5.16
CA GLY A 229 25.08 1.52 -4.53
C GLY A 229 24.66 2.99 -4.58
N SER A 230 25.43 3.90 -5.16
CA SER A 230 25.13 5.33 -5.01
C SER A 230 25.18 6.17 -6.30
N LYS A 231 25.47 5.59 -7.46
CA LYS A 231 25.71 6.36 -8.68
C LYS A 231 25.08 5.73 -9.92
N MET A 232 23.76 5.59 -9.95
CA MET A 232 23.07 5.37 -11.23
C MET A 232 22.96 6.70 -11.95
N LYS A 233 23.48 6.78 -13.19
CA LYS A 233 23.24 7.90 -14.09
C LYS A 233 21.88 7.69 -14.75
N ASP A 234 21.22 8.79 -15.21
CA ASP A 234 19.90 8.72 -15.85
C ASP A 234 19.81 7.69 -16.99
N LYS A 235 20.92 7.46 -17.72
CA LYS A 235 21.00 6.43 -18.76
C LYS A 235 20.94 4.97 -18.25
N ASP A 236 21.08 4.77 -16.95
CA ASP A 236 21.03 3.45 -16.31
C ASP A 236 19.64 3.20 -15.68
N VAL A 237 18.70 4.12 -15.88
CA VAL A 237 17.31 4.01 -15.44
C VAL A 237 16.61 2.95 -16.28
N LEU A 238 15.81 2.12 -15.63
CA LEU A 238 14.93 1.17 -16.29
C LEU A 238 14.07 1.86 -17.34
N ASP A 239 14.19 1.43 -18.56
CA ASP A 239 13.19 1.70 -19.56
C ASP A 239 12.00 0.77 -19.32
N PHE A 240 10.96 1.32 -18.69
CA PHE A 240 9.72 0.60 -18.46
C PHE A 240 8.87 0.46 -19.73
N SER A 241 9.17 1.19 -20.80
CA SER A 241 8.46 1.07 -22.08
C SER A 241 8.59 -0.32 -22.70
N GLU A 242 9.73 -1.02 -22.46
CA GLU A 242 9.90 -2.42 -22.84
C GLU A 242 8.91 -3.38 -22.13
N PHE A 243 8.39 -2.97 -20.96
CA PHE A 243 7.55 -3.82 -20.11
C PHE A 243 6.07 -3.53 -20.22
N ILE A 244 5.72 -2.35 -20.71
CA ILE A 244 4.35 -1.86 -20.85
C ILE A 244 4.22 -1.23 -22.25
N PRO A 245 4.52 -1.98 -23.34
CA PRO A 245 4.48 -1.42 -24.69
C PRO A 245 3.09 -0.92 -25.09
N ASP A 246 2.04 -1.47 -24.49
CA ASP A 246 0.64 -1.17 -24.79
C ASP A 246 -0.13 -0.69 -23.53
N TRP A 247 0.56 -0.13 -22.55
CA TRP A 247 -0.11 0.35 -21.36
C TRP A 247 -0.91 1.62 -21.66
N ASP A 248 -2.20 1.43 -21.87
CA ASP A 248 -3.17 2.51 -21.92
C ASP A 248 -3.68 2.78 -20.49
N PRO A 249 -3.40 3.94 -19.90
CA PRO A 249 -3.94 4.31 -18.60
C PRO A 249 -5.46 4.55 -18.63
N ALA A 250 -6.08 4.71 -19.80
CA ALA A 250 -7.50 5.02 -19.93
C ALA A 250 -8.44 3.99 -19.28
N PRO A 251 -8.18 2.66 -19.31
CA PRO A 251 -9.01 1.70 -18.58
C PRO A 251 -8.96 1.83 -17.06
N TYR A 252 -7.92 2.47 -16.53
CA TYR A 252 -7.73 2.66 -15.08
C TYR A 252 -8.43 3.91 -14.54
N LEU A 253 -8.84 4.79 -15.44
CA LEU A 253 -9.48 6.05 -15.12
C LEU A 253 -11.01 5.88 -15.24
N GLY A 254 -11.68 5.19 -14.31
CA GLY A 254 -13.11 5.37 -14.31
C GLY A 254 -14.07 4.23 -14.11
N LYS A 255 -13.73 3.23 -13.31
CA LYS A 255 -14.79 2.35 -12.80
C LYS A 255 -14.92 2.55 -11.31
N LYS A 256 -15.88 3.40 -10.91
CA LYS A 256 -16.41 3.43 -9.55
C LYS A 256 -17.00 2.06 -9.26
N ASP A 257 -16.77 1.53 -8.07
CA ASP A 257 -17.44 0.30 -7.60
C ASP A 257 -18.95 0.48 -7.73
N GLN A 258 -19.58 -0.32 -8.59
CA GLN A 258 -21.01 -0.56 -8.58
C GLN A 258 -21.35 -1.63 -7.57
#